data_5e8644d2136c9bf027a6b5631d4ad611
#
_entry.id   5e8644d2136c9bf027a6b5631d4ad611
#
_cell.length_a   1.000
_cell.length_b   1.000
_cell.length_c   1.000
_cell.angle_alpha   90.00
_cell.angle_beta   90.00
_cell.angle_gamma   90.00
#
_symmetry.space_group_name_H-M   'P 1'
#
loop_
_entity.id
_entity.type
_entity.pdbx_description
1 polymer ?
#
loop_
_entity_poly.entity_id
_entity_poly.type
_entity_poly.pdbx_seq_one_letter_code
_entity_poly.pdbx_strand_id
1 'polypeptide(L)'
;MRYSGFRVFTQGLAGNTGWRKAWRKPTPKPAYDVIIIGGGGHGLATAYYLAKNHGIRNIAVLEKGYLGSGNIGRNTTIVRANYFLPGNSEFYSHSLKLWEGLESDLNYNVMHSQRGLINLFHSDGQRDAFVRRGNAMLAQGDDAILLDREGVRAHLPYLDFEQTRFPIY
;
A
#
# COMPACT_ATOMS: atom_id res chain seq x y z
N MET A 1 -2.74 3.23 20.77
CA MET A 1 -3.11 2.23 21.81
C MET A 1 -2.24 1.02 21.56
N ARG A 2 -1.45 0.59 22.55
CA ARG A 2 -0.64 -0.62 22.36
C ARG A 2 -1.49 -1.85 22.70
N TYR A 3 -1.56 -2.79 21.79
CA TYR A 3 -2.17 -4.09 22.03
C TYR A 3 -1.12 -4.98 22.70
N SER A 4 -1.30 -5.30 23.99
CA SER A 4 -0.45 -6.28 24.68
C SER A 4 -1.05 -7.68 24.55
N GLY A 5 -0.21 -8.72 24.54
CA GLY A 5 -0.67 -10.11 24.48
C GLY A 5 -1.64 -10.44 25.63
N PHE A 6 -1.36 -9.95 26.82
CA PHE A 6 -2.26 -10.11 27.98
C PHE A 6 -3.63 -9.47 27.74
N ARG A 7 -3.68 -8.28 27.12
CA ARG A 7 -4.96 -7.62 26.81
C ARG A 7 -5.73 -8.34 25.70
N VAL A 8 -5.04 -8.87 24.69
CA VAL A 8 -5.66 -9.70 23.65
C VAL A 8 -6.28 -10.94 24.28
N PHE A 9 -5.55 -11.61 25.15
CA PHE A 9 -6.03 -12.80 25.86
C PHE A 9 -7.28 -12.50 26.73
N THR A 10 -7.21 -11.49 27.59
CA THR A 10 -8.35 -11.12 28.47
C THR A 10 -9.57 -10.65 27.69
N GLN A 11 -9.38 -9.91 26.61
CA GLN A 11 -10.49 -9.49 25.75
C GLN A 11 -11.07 -10.69 24.96
N GLY A 12 -10.24 -11.64 24.53
CA GLY A 12 -10.69 -12.88 23.92
C GLY A 12 -11.61 -13.67 24.85
N LEU A 13 -11.24 -13.83 26.11
CA LEU A 13 -12.09 -14.48 27.14
C LEU A 13 -13.40 -13.71 27.40
N ALA A 14 -13.38 -12.38 27.26
CA ALA A 14 -14.55 -11.53 27.42
C ALA A 14 -15.39 -11.37 26.12
N GLY A 15 -15.18 -12.21 25.10
CA GLY A 15 -15.91 -12.13 23.83
C GLY A 15 -15.57 -10.90 22.97
N ASN A 16 -14.42 -10.26 23.19
CA ASN A 16 -13.96 -9.08 22.47
C ASN A 16 -14.86 -7.83 22.57
N THR A 17 -15.67 -7.73 23.60
CA THR A 17 -16.65 -6.63 23.76
C THR A 17 -16.06 -5.36 24.39
N GLY A 18 -14.93 -5.46 25.06
CA GLY A 18 -14.29 -4.37 25.82
C GLY A 18 -13.30 -3.50 25.02
N TRP A 19 -13.21 -3.65 23.73
CA TRP A 19 -12.35 -2.82 22.88
C TRP A 19 -12.88 -1.41 22.71
N ARG A 20 -12.00 -0.42 22.83
CA ARG A 20 -12.36 0.96 22.48
C ARG A 20 -12.65 1.05 20.99
N LYS A 21 -13.71 1.72 20.61
CA LYS A 21 -13.99 2.04 19.21
C LYS A 21 -12.80 2.81 18.62
N ALA A 22 -12.33 2.39 17.44
CA ALA A 22 -11.20 3.01 16.75
C ALA A 22 -11.50 4.47 16.35
N TRP A 23 -12.72 4.75 15.95
CA TRP A 23 -13.20 6.08 15.59
C TRP A 23 -14.25 6.58 16.60
N ARG A 24 -14.29 7.89 16.75
CA ARG A 24 -15.19 8.57 17.66
C ARG A 24 -16.03 9.55 16.85
N LYS A 25 -17.18 9.94 17.41
CA LYS A 25 -17.95 11.10 16.94
C LYS A 25 -17.63 12.28 17.87
N PRO A 26 -16.57 13.05 17.62
CA PRO A 26 -16.22 14.18 18.45
C PRO A 26 -17.19 15.32 18.21
N THR A 27 -17.43 16.15 19.22
CA THR A 27 -18.05 17.45 19.02
C THR A 27 -17.07 18.35 18.26
N PRO A 28 -17.48 18.97 17.15
CA PRO A 28 -16.61 19.89 16.42
C PRO A 28 -16.11 21.01 17.31
N LYS A 29 -14.85 21.40 17.15
CA LYS A 29 -14.28 22.57 17.81
C LYS A 29 -14.68 23.83 17.04
N PRO A 30 -14.62 25.02 17.68
CA PRO A 30 -14.92 26.28 17.00
C PRO A 30 -13.88 26.66 15.94
N ALA A 31 -12.63 26.16 16.04
CA ALA A 31 -11.57 26.43 15.09
C ALA A 31 -10.58 25.25 14.98
N TYR A 32 -9.98 25.12 13.82
CA TYR A 32 -8.93 24.15 13.50
C TYR A 32 -7.80 24.85 12.74
N ASP A 33 -6.57 24.36 12.93
CA ASP A 33 -5.40 24.84 12.18
C ASP A 33 -5.44 24.35 10.72
N VAL A 34 -5.94 23.13 10.51
CA VAL A 34 -6.08 22.51 9.20
C VAL A 34 -7.40 21.78 9.09
N ILE A 35 -8.08 21.97 7.97
CA ILE A 35 -9.29 21.22 7.60
C ILE A 35 -8.99 20.43 6.32
N ILE A 36 -9.15 19.12 6.38
CA ILE A 36 -8.95 18.20 5.25
C ILE A 36 -10.32 17.71 4.80
N ILE A 37 -10.62 17.88 3.53
CA ILE A 37 -11.87 17.40 2.91
C ILE A 37 -11.60 16.05 2.27
N GLY A 38 -12.25 15.02 2.80
CA GLY A 38 -12.17 13.63 2.36
C GLY A 38 -11.39 12.74 3.34
N GLY A 39 -12.05 11.70 3.84
CA GLY A 39 -11.49 10.68 4.74
C GLY A 39 -10.99 9.43 4.00
N GLY A 40 -10.47 9.58 2.79
CA GLY A 40 -9.78 8.53 2.03
C GLY A 40 -8.31 8.40 2.42
N GLY A 41 -7.56 7.54 1.73
CA GLY A 41 -6.15 7.27 2.01
C GLY A 41 -5.29 8.53 2.05
N HIS A 42 -5.42 9.41 1.06
CA HIS A 42 -4.66 10.66 1.01
C HIS A 42 -5.01 11.61 2.16
N GLY A 43 -6.29 11.81 2.44
CA GLY A 43 -6.71 12.72 3.53
C GLY A 43 -6.26 12.23 4.90
N LEU A 44 -6.41 10.93 5.17
CA LEU A 44 -5.97 10.33 6.44
C LEU A 44 -4.44 10.33 6.57
N ALA A 45 -3.70 10.02 5.49
CA ALA A 45 -2.25 10.08 5.48
C ALA A 45 -1.76 11.53 5.69
N THR A 46 -2.38 12.52 5.03
CA THR A 46 -2.06 13.93 5.23
C THR A 46 -2.23 14.32 6.70
N ALA A 47 -3.35 14.00 7.32
CA ALA A 47 -3.58 14.28 8.75
C ALA A 47 -2.52 13.61 9.64
N TYR A 48 -2.21 12.34 9.36
CA TYR A 48 -1.22 11.57 10.10
C TYR A 48 0.18 12.18 10.01
N TYR A 49 0.65 12.47 8.81
CA TYR A 49 2.00 13.00 8.62
C TYR A 49 2.14 14.47 9.04
N LEU A 50 1.11 15.29 8.93
CA LEU A 50 1.09 16.63 9.53
C LEU A 50 1.29 16.55 11.05
N ALA A 51 0.61 15.62 11.70
CA ALA A 51 0.76 15.43 13.14
C ALA A 51 2.13 14.82 13.50
N LYS A 52 2.60 13.80 12.74
CA LYS A 52 3.83 13.07 13.02
C LYS A 52 5.08 13.92 12.76
N ASN A 53 5.15 14.54 11.59
CA ASN A 53 6.37 15.18 11.10
C ASN A 53 6.43 16.68 11.40
N HIS A 54 5.29 17.34 11.57
CA HIS A 54 5.20 18.79 11.74
C HIS A 54 4.57 19.22 13.06
N GLY A 55 4.13 18.28 13.90
CA GLY A 55 3.51 18.60 15.19
C GLY A 55 2.13 19.26 15.10
N ILE A 56 1.57 19.39 13.90
CA ILE A 56 0.25 20.00 13.68
C ILE A 56 -0.82 18.97 14.07
N ARG A 57 -1.51 19.21 15.21
CA ARG A 57 -2.45 18.24 15.79
C ARG A 57 -3.90 18.71 15.86
N ASN A 58 -4.15 20.00 15.66
CA ASN A 58 -5.49 20.55 15.66
C ASN A 58 -6.07 20.48 14.24
N ILE A 59 -6.34 19.26 13.78
CA ILE A 59 -6.78 18.94 12.42
C ILE A 59 -8.19 18.38 12.46
N ALA A 60 -9.04 18.82 11.52
CA ALA A 60 -10.30 18.19 11.22
C ALA A 60 -10.23 17.46 9.86
N VAL A 61 -10.75 16.24 9.80
CA VAL A 61 -10.99 15.52 8.55
C VAL A 61 -12.50 15.42 8.36
N LEU A 62 -13.01 16.02 7.28
CA LEU A 62 -14.42 16.01 6.93
C LEU A 62 -14.68 14.93 5.87
N GLU A 63 -15.51 13.96 6.21
CA GLU A 63 -15.91 12.87 5.32
C GLU A 63 -17.43 12.83 5.20
N LYS A 64 -17.94 12.84 3.96
CA LYS A 64 -19.38 12.83 3.70
C LYS A 64 -20.06 11.48 3.92
N GLY A 65 -19.29 10.39 3.83
CA GLY A 65 -19.77 9.03 4.01
C GLY A 65 -19.17 8.39 5.26
N TYR A 66 -18.36 7.34 5.05
CA TYR A 66 -17.57 6.71 6.11
C TYR A 66 -16.09 6.70 5.70
N LEU A 67 -15.19 6.59 6.67
CA LEU A 67 -13.75 6.58 6.41
C LEU A 67 -13.38 5.47 5.43
N GLY A 68 -12.66 5.82 4.36
CA GLY A 68 -12.27 4.88 3.33
C GLY A 68 -13.36 4.50 2.32
N SER A 69 -14.53 5.13 2.35
CA SER A 69 -15.66 4.82 1.45
C SER A 69 -15.38 5.06 -0.04
N GLY A 70 -14.37 5.83 -0.37
CA GLY A 70 -13.95 6.14 -1.73
C GLY A 70 -13.06 5.05 -2.36
N ASN A 71 -12.13 5.48 -3.20
CA ASN A 71 -11.24 4.57 -3.95
C ASN A 71 -10.39 3.68 -3.05
N ILE A 72 -9.96 4.13 -1.87
CA ILE A 72 -9.13 3.35 -0.97
C ILE A 72 -9.80 2.05 -0.51
N GLY A 73 -11.11 2.05 -0.31
CA GLY A 73 -11.87 0.86 0.06
C GLY A 73 -12.30 -0.01 -1.13
N ARG A 74 -11.95 0.36 -2.35
CA ARG A 74 -12.38 -0.31 -3.60
C ARG A 74 -11.21 -0.66 -4.53
N ASN A 75 -9.98 -0.53 -4.05
CA ASN A 75 -8.79 -0.80 -4.85
C ASN A 75 -8.41 -2.28 -4.79
N THR A 76 -7.46 -2.67 -5.63
CA THR A 76 -6.93 -4.03 -5.72
C THR A 76 -5.91 -4.35 -4.62
N THR A 77 -5.62 -3.42 -3.72
CA THR A 77 -4.63 -3.54 -2.64
C THR A 77 -3.20 -3.87 -3.11
N ILE A 78 -2.88 -3.55 -4.35
CA ILE A 78 -1.53 -3.73 -4.90
C ILE A 78 -0.72 -2.45 -4.64
N VAL A 79 0.28 -2.54 -3.79
CA VAL A 79 1.26 -1.48 -3.54
C VAL A 79 2.51 -1.78 -4.36
N ARG A 80 2.89 -0.86 -5.24
CA ARG A 80 4.02 -1.06 -6.15
C ARG A 80 4.72 0.26 -6.49
N ALA A 81 6.00 0.20 -6.82
CA ALA A 81 6.81 1.34 -7.26
C ALA A 81 7.27 1.25 -8.74
N ASN A 82 6.86 0.21 -9.47
CA ASN A 82 7.30 -0.06 -10.85
C ASN A 82 6.72 0.90 -11.90
N TYR A 83 6.81 2.20 -11.63
CA TYR A 83 6.44 3.29 -12.54
C TYR A 83 7.69 3.90 -13.15
N PHE A 84 7.65 4.22 -14.44
CA PHE A 84 8.80 4.62 -15.24
C PHE A 84 8.65 6.01 -15.88
N LEU A 85 7.54 6.70 -15.64
CA LEU A 85 7.38 8.08 -16.11
C LEU A 85 8.19 9.03 -15.22
N PRO A 86 8.80 10.06 -15.79
CA PRO A 86 9.55 11.05 -15.02
C PRO A 86 8.77 11.59 -13.82
N GLY A 87 9.40 11.63 -12.65
CA GLY A 87 8.80 12.06 -11.38
C GLY A 87 7.92 11.02 -10.69
N ASN A 88 7.41 10.02 -11.40
CA ASN A 88 6.58 8.98 -10.79
C ASN A 88 7.42 7.96 -10.02
N SER A 89 8.58 7.59 -10.51
CA SER A 89 9.47 6.63 -9.84
C SER A 89 9.80 7.06 -8.42
N GLU A 90 10.32 8.28 -8.26
CA GLU A 90 10.69 8.83 -6.94
C GLU A 90 9.49 8.91 -6.01
N PHE A 91 8.35 9.38 -6.53
CA PHE A 91 7.11 9.47 -5.75
C PHE A 91 6.62 8.11 -5.25
N TYR A 92 6.57 7.11 -6.12
CA TYR A 92 6.09 5.78 -5.75
C TYR A 92 7.11 4.99 -4.92
N SER A 93 8.41 5.16 -5.15
CA SER A 93 9.46 4.57 -4.33
C SER A 93 9.43 5.15 -2.91
N HIS A 94 9.21 6.46 -2.77
CA HIS A 94 8.99 7.07 -1.46
C HIS A 94 7.72 6.52 -0.78
N SER A 95 6.63 6.41 -1.52
CA SER A 95 5.38 5.82 -1.01
C SER A 95 5.58 4.38 -0.53
N LEU A 96 6.33 3.56 -1.26
CA LEU A 96 6.64 2.19 -0.87
C LEU A 96 7.41 2.14 0.46
N LYS A 97 8.43 2.98 0.62
CA LYS A 97 9.17 3.09 1.89
C LYS A 97 8.28 3.48 3.07
N LEU A 98 7.27 4.32 2.84
CA LEU A 98 6.30 4.64 3.88
C LEU A 98 5.45 3.42 4.26
N TRP A 99 5.06 2.58 3.29
CA TRP A 99 4.34 1.34 3.55
C TRP A 99 5.18 0.31 4.32
N GLU A 100 6.47 0.19 4.02
CA GLU A 100 7.40 -0.71 4.72
C GLU A 100 7.50 -0.40 6.22
N GLY A 101 7.47 0.88 6.59
CA GLY A 101 7.53 1.34 7.98
C GLY A 101 6.17 1.41 8.69
N LEU A 102 5.07 1.37 7.95
CA LEU A 102 3.74 1.75 8.45
C LEU A 102 3.23 0.83 9.56
N GLU A 103 3.50 -0.48 9.48
CA GLU A 103 3.11 -1.45 10.51
C GLU A 103 3.74 -1.12 11.86
N SER A 104 5.03 -0.82 11.85
CA SER A 104 5.78 -0.40 13.04
C SER A 104 5.27 0.92 13.60
N ASP A 105 5.04 1.88 12.72
CA ASP A 105 4.56 3.23 13.06
C ASP A 105 3.19 3.20 13.73
N LEU A 106 2.29 2.42 13.19
CA LEU A 106 0.90 2.32 13.68
C LEU A 106 0.73 1.27 14.78
N ASN A 107 1.73 0.41 15.01
CA ASN A 107 1.61 -0.80 15.84
C ASN A 107 0.36 -1.60 15.43
N TYR A 108 0.20 -1.82 14.14
CA TYR A 108 -0.95 -2.48 13.55
C TYR A 108 -0.52 -3.24 12.29
N ASN A 109 -0.90 -4.50 12.17
CA ASN A 109 -0.61 -5.29 10.97
C ASN A 109 -1.41 -4.76 9.78
N VAL A 110 -0.72 -4.08 8.89
CA VAL A 110 -1.30 -3.56 7.64
C VAL A 110 -1.35 -4.60 6.52
N MET A 111 -0.91 -5.83 6.81
CA MET A 111 -0.86 -6.97 5.88
C MET A 111 -0.05 -6.68 4.60
N HIS A 112 0.95 -5.79 4.71
CA HIS A 112 1.85 -5.47 3.60
C HIS A 112 2.88 -6.60 3.44
N SER A 113 2.87 -7.28 2.29
CA SER A 113 3.77 -8.40 1.98
C SER A 113 4.44 -8.15 0.64
N GLN A 114 5.73 -7.85 0.67
CA GLN A 114 6.54 -7.64 -0.54
C GLN A 114 6.98 -8.99 -1.11
N ARG A 115 6.41 -9.38 -2.24
CA ARG A 115 6.72 -10.63 -2.94
C ARG A 115 7.11 -10.42 -4.40
N GLY A 116 7.30 -9.17 -4.78
CA GLY A 116 7.55 -8.79 -6.16
C GLY A 116 6.26 -8.73 -7.01
N LEU A 117 6.44 -8.41 -8.27
CA LEU A 117 5.40 -8.35 -9.28
C LEU A 117 5.91 -9.00 -10.56
N ILE A 118 5.20 -9.98 -11.08
CA ILE A 118 5.50 -10.61 -12.36
C ILE A 118 4.53 -10.09 -13.41
N ASN A 119 5.07 -9.56 -14.50
CA ASN A 119 4.30 -9.16 -15.66
C ASN A 119 4.42 -10.24 -16.72
N LEU A 120 3.30 -10.81 -17.13
CA LEU A 120 3.23 -11.78 -18.21
C LEU A 120 2.88 -11.07 -19.52
N PHE A 121 3.42 -11.51 -20.62
CA PHE A 121 3.05 -10.99 -21.94
C PHE A 121 2.86 -12.11 -22.96
N HIS A 122 2.07 -11.83 -23.97
CA HIS A 122 1.53 -12.82 -24.89
C HIS A 122 1.82 -12.47 -26.37
N SER A 123 2.69 -11.50 -26.63
CA SER A 123 3.11 -11.11 -27.96
C SER A 123 4.52 -10.50 -27.94
N ASP A 124 5.20 -10.55 -29.10
CA ASP A 124 6.52 -9.95 -29.26
C ASP A 124 6.52 -8.44 -28.98
N GLY A 125 5.48 -7.73 -29.44
CA GLY A 125 5.35 -6.31 -29.16
C GLY A 125 5.21 -5.99 -27.67
N GLN A 126 4.49 -6.82 -26.91
CA GLN A 126 4.42 -6.69 -25.45
C GLN A 126 5.77 -7.00 -24.81
N ARG A 127 6.45 -8.08 -25.24
CA ARG A 127 7.80 -8.40 -24.78
C ARG A 127 8.73 -7.21 -24.93
N ASP A 128 8.82 -6.65 -26.13
CA ASP A 128 9.73 -5.54 -26.42
C ASP A 128 9.40 -4.30 -25.58
N ALA A 129 8.11 -4.04 -25.34
CA ALA A 129 7.69 -2.97 -24.46
C ALA A 129 8.09 -3.21 -22.98
N PHE A 130 7.93 -4.45 -22.49
CA PHE A 130 8.32 -4.79 -21.12
C PHE A 130 9.83 -4.86 -20.93
N VAL A 131 10.60 -5.29 -21.94
CA VAL A 131 12.07 -5.24 -21.91
C VAL A 131 12.55 -3.77 -21.79
N ARG A 132 12.01 -2.87 -22.61
CA ARG A 132 12.35 -1.44 -22.52
C ARG A 132 11.99 -0.87 -21.15
N ARG A 133 10.84 -1.26 -20.61
CA ARG A 133 10.40 -0.85 -19.27
C ARG A 133 11.34 -1.39 -18.19
N GLY A 134 11.70 -2.66 -18.23
CA GLY A 134 12.63 -3.26 -17.28
C GLY A 134 13.99 -2.57 -17.29
N ASN A 135 14.53 -2.29 -18.49
CA ASN A 135 15.78 -1.54 -18.64
C ASN A 135 15.69 -0.12 -18.07
N ALA A 136 14.57 0.57 -18.26
CA ALA A 136 14.35 1.89 -17.67
C ALA A 136 14.30 1.81 -16.14
N MET A 137 13.67 0.79 -15.56
CA MET A 137 13.63 0.56 -14.11
C MET A 137 15.02 0.30 -13.54
N LEU A 138 15.81 -0.59 -14.19
CA LEU A 138 17.21 -0.86 -13.81
C LEU A 138 18.06 0.41 -13.84
N ALA A 139 17.88 1.26 -14.86
CA ALA A 139 18.59 2.55 -14.97
C ALA A 139 18.21 3.54 -13.86
N GLN A 140 17.03 3.38 -13.23
CA GLN A 140 16.56 4.18 -12.10
C GLN A 140 16.94 3.58 -10.74
N GLY A 141 17.58 2.40 -10.73
CA GLY A 141 17.98 1.70 -9.50
C GLY A 141 16.89 0.79 -8.90
N ASP A 142 15.82 0.55 -9.64
CA ASP A 142 14.81 -0.44 -9.25
C ASP A 142 15.27 -1.84 -9.65
N ASP A 143 14.93 -2.84 -8.84
CA ASP A 143 15.17 -4.24 -9.17
C ASP A 143 14.20 -4.71 -10.26
N ALA A 144 14.75 -5.11 -11.40
CA ALA A 144 13.99 -5.72 -12.47
C ALA A 144 14.76 -6.91 -13.05
N ILE A 145 14.08 -8.04 -13.17
CA ILE A 145 14.68 -9.27 -13.71
C ILE A 145 13.87 -9.72 -14.92
N LEU A 146 14.57 -10.02 -16.00
CA LEU A 146 13.98 -10.64 -17.17
C LEU A 146 14.05 -12.17 -16.98
N LEU A 147 12.91 -12.82 -16.86
CA LEU A 147 12.82 -14.26 -16.63
C LEU A 147 12.38 -14.95 -17.92
N ASP A 148 13.01 -16.08 -18.23
CA ASP A 148 12.50 -17.04 -19.20
C ASP A 148 11.45 -17.96 -18.54
N ARG A 149 10.94 -18.93 -19.29
CA ARG A 149 9.92 -19.87 -18.81
C ARG A 149 10.41 -20.70 -17.60
N GLU A 150 11.68 -21.12 -17.59
CA GLU A 150 12.25 -21.87 -16.46
C GLU A 150 12.39 -21.00 -15.22
N GLY A 151 12.85 -19.77 -15.40
CA GLY A 151 12.93 -18.79 -14.33
C GLY A 151 11.57 -18.50 -13.70
N VAL A 152 10.52 -18.36 -14.54
CA VAL A 152 9.16 -18.16 -13.99
C VAL A 152 8.65 -19.40 -13.29
N ARG A 153 8.89 -20.62 -13.81
CA ARG A 153 8.51 -21.87 -13.12
C ARG A 153 9.20 -22.01 -11.77
N ALA A 154 10.46 -21.62 -11.67
CA ALA A 154 11.19 -21.64 -10.41
C ALA A 154 10.57 -20.69 -9.36
N HIS A 155 10.09 -19.51 -9.79
CA HIS A 155 9.47 -18.52 -8.91
C HIS A 155 8.00 -18.83 -8.59
N LEU A 156 7.26 -19.39 -9.55
CA LEU A 156 5.82 -19.66 -9.46
C LEU A 156 5.49 -21.11 -9.85
N PRO A 157 5.93 -22.10 -9.08
CA PRO A 157 5.79 -23.52 -9.44
C PRO A 157 4.33 -24.01 -9.46
N TYR A 158 3.41 -23.23 -8.92
CA TYR A 158 1.98 -23.53 -8.84
C TYR A 158 1.17 -22.99 -10.02
N LEU A 159 1.80 -22.26 -10.96
CA LEU A 159 1.13 -21.78 -12.17
C LEU A 159 1.37 -22.72 -13.34
N ASP A 160 0.30 -22.97 -14.11
CA ASP A 160 0.39 -23.71 -15.37
C ASP A 160 0.71 -22.75 -16.52
N PHE A 161 1.86 -22.94 -17.14
CA PHE A 161 2.35 -22.16 -18.28
C PHE A 161 2.30 -22.96 -19.61
N GLU A 162 1.76 -24.17 -19.62
CA GLU A 162 1.78 -25.03 -20.82
C GLU A 162 0.98 -24.41 -21.98
N GLN A 163 -0.07 -23.66 -21.64
CA GLN A 163 -0.92 -23.01 -22.64
C GLN A 163 -0.40 -21.64 -23.11
N THR A 164 0.66 -21.13 -22.51
CA THR A 164 1.25 -19.86 -22.94
C THR A 164 2.16 -20.07 -24.14
N ARG A 165 1.84 -19.43 -25.27
CA ARG A 165 2.61 -19.57 -26.53
C ARG A 165 3.94 -18.81 -26.52
N PHE A 166 4.15 -17.91 -25.59
CA PHE A 166 5.30 -17.00 -25.58
C PHE A 166 6.13 -17.14 -24.31
N PRO A 167 7.44 -16.88 -24.40
CA PRO A 167 8.26 -16.82 -23.22
C PRO A 167 7.69 -15.76 -22.27
N ILE A 168 7.71 -16.12 -21.00
CA ILE A 168 7.29 -15.26 -19.91
C ILE A 168 8.57 -14.64 -19.36
N TYR A 169 8.62 -13.36 -19.27
CA TYR A 169 9.74 -12.63 -18.70
C TYR A 169 9.33 -11.93 -17.43
#